data_e27474f009bdfba96b96b620cc37d828
#
_entry.id   e27474f009bdfba96b96b620cc37d828
#
_cell.length_a   1.000
_cell.length_b   1.000
_cell.length_c   1.000
_cell.angle_alpha   90.00
_cell.angle_beta   90.00
_cell.angle_gamma   90.00
#
_symmetry.space_group_name_H-M   'P 1'
#
loop_
_entity.id
_entity.type
_entity.pdbx_description
1 polymer ?
#
loop_
_entity_poly.entity_id
_entity_poly.type
_entity_poly.pdbx_seq_one_letter_code
_entity_poly.pdbx_strand_id
1 'polypeptide(L)'
;SIIYDINGNQIDMISTENRDPISVKDIPLNVQNAFLAIEDRKFRTHHGFDFMRVGKAIFGYFTDTSKEGGSSITQQLAKNAFLTPERTPVRKLKEAFLAIEIERKYTKDEILENYLNTIYFGQGAYGIKNASLTYFGKEPKNLSIAQSAILASLPKSPSKYSKIENAIPRQRTVLGQMKKYGFITEAEYEKAMN
;
A
#
# COMPACT_ATOMS: atom_id res chain seq x y z
N SER A 1 7.64 15.11 2.89
CA SER A 1 6.93 15.37 4.17
C SER A 1 7.81 14.93 5.32
N ILE A 2 8.01 15.78 6.29
CA ILE A 2 8.84 15.52 7.46
C ILE A 2 7.96 14.85 8.52
N ILE A 3 8.34 13.66 8.97
CA ILE A 3 7.67 12.94 10.05
C ILE A 3 8.48 13.18 11.32
N TYR A 4 7.83 13.57 12.41
CA TYR A 4 8.46 13.79 13.71
C TYR A 4 8.17 12.62 14.66
N ASP A 5 9.11 12.31 15.56
CA ASP A 5 8.88 11.36 16.65
C ASP A 5 7.93 11.94 17.71
N ILE A 6 7.60 11.13 18.72
CA ILE A 6 6.71 11.55 19.82
C ILE A 6 7.30 12.69 20.67
N ASN A 7 8.61 12.97 20.55
CA ASN A 7 9.33 14.02 21.26
C ASN A 7 9.48 15.29 20.39
N GLY A 8 8.93 15.29 19.15
CA GLY A 8 9.03 16.39 18.23
C GLY A 8 10.34 16.47 17.45
N ASN A 9 11.18 15.43 17.50
CA ASN A 9 12.39 15.37 16.68
C ASN A 9 12.01 15.00 15.26
N GLN A 10 12.58 15.74 14.29
CA GLN A 10 12.43 15.41 12.88
C GLN A 10 13.08 14.04 12.62
N ILE A 11 12.26 13.06 12.26
CA ILE A 11 12.79 11.80 11.75
C ILE A 11 13.11 12.05 10.29
N ASP A 12 14.39 12.29 10.01
CA ASP A 12 14.89 12.27 8.66
C ASP A 12 14.58 10.89 8.08
N MET A 13 13.69 10.82 7.09
CA MET A 13 13.58 9.63 6.28
C MET A 13 14.89 9.55 5.51
N ILE A 14 15.82 8.73 6.00
CA ILE A 14 17.12 8.49 5.38
C ILE A 14 16.86 7.96 3.97
N SER A 15 16.74 8.86 3.02
CA SER A 15 16.70 8.53 1.60
C SER A 15 18.11 8.52 1.05
N THR A 16 18.86 7.50 1.37
CA THR A 16 20.02 7.09 0.56
C THR A 16 19.57 6.43 -0.75
N GLU A 17 18.26 6.28 -0.94
CA GLU A 17 17.65 5.67 -2.12
C GLU A 17 17.00 6.76 -2.97
N ASN A 18 17.21 6.67 -4.25
CA ASN A 18 16.71 7.57 -5.29
C ASN A 18 15.17 7.62 -5.23
N ARG A 19 14.61 8.46 -4.34
CA ARG A 19 13.17 8.67 -4.17
C ARG A 19 12.83 10.00 -4.81
N ASP A 20 12.01 9.94 -5.83
CA ASP A 20 11.42 11.12 -6.47
C ASP A 20 9.93 11.17 -6.05
N PRO A 21 9.60 11.85 -4.94
CA PRO A 21 8.24 11.85 -4.41
C PRO A 21 7.30 12.63 -5.33
N ILE A 22 6.09 12.12 -5.44
CA ILE A 22 5.01 12.71 -6.24
C ILE A 22 3.81 12.99 -5.33
N SER A 23 3.15 14.12 -5.53
CA SER A 23 1.93 14.44 -4.79
C SER A 23 0.81 13.45 -5.11
N VAL A 24 0.01 13.10 -4.09
CA VAL A 24 -1.15 12.22 -4.28
C VAL A 24 -2.14 12.78 -5.31
N LYS A 25 -2.20 14.09 -5.46
CA LYS A 25 -3.03 14.79 -6.47
C LYS A 25 -2.58 14.49 -7.91
N ASP A 26 -1.29 14.21 -8.10
CA ASP A 26 -0.69 13.87 -9.39
C ASP A 26 -0.70 12.35 -9.65
N ILE A 27 -1.08 11.54 -8.66
CA ILE A 27 -1.28 10.09 -8.79
C ILE A 27 -2.72 9.82 -9.26
N PRO A 28 -2.93 9.25 -10.44
CA PRO A 28 -4.28 9.00 -10.95
C PRO A 28 -5.14 8.14 -10.02
N LEU A 29 -6.45 8.36 -10.04
CA LEU A 29 -7.39 7.61 -9.20
C LEU A 29 -7.36 6.10 -9.47
N ASN A 30 -7.15 5.66 -10.72
CA ASN A 30 -7.00 4.24 -11.04
C ASN A 30 -5.80 3.60 -10.32
N VAL A 31 -4.70 4.33 -10.15
CA VAL A 31 -3.55 3.89 -9.37
C VAL A 31 -3.92 3.82 -7.89
N GLN A 32 -4.41 4.93 -7.31
CA GLN A 32 -4.82 4.96 -5.90
C GLN A 32 -5.81 3.84 -5.59
N ASN A 33 -6.86 3.70 -6.40
CA ASN A 33 -7.91 2.72 -6.23
C ASN A 33 -7.42 1.27 -6.34
N ALA A 34 -6.43 0.98 -7.16
CA ALA A 34 -5.84 -0.35 -7.25
C ALA A 34 -5.20 -0.77 -5.92
N PHE A 35 -4.46 0.14 -5.26
CA PHE A 35 -3.89 -0.12 -3.93
C PHE A 35 -4.98 -0.20 -2.85
N LEU A 36 -5.93 0.72 -2.85
CA LEU A 36 -7.04 0.70 -1.90
C LEU A 36 -7.85 -0.60 -2.00
N ALA A 37 -8.15 -1.05 -3.21
CA ALA A 37 -8.95 -2.25 -3.43
C ALA A 37 -8.31 -3.52 -2.85
N ILE A 38 -6.99 -3.64 -2.94
CA ILE A 38 -6.29 -4.87 -2.55
C ILE A 38 -5.72 -4.83 -1.14
N GLU A 39 -5.29 -3.66 -0.67
CA GLU A 39 -4.63 -3.50 0.63
C GLU A 39 -5.61 -3.02 1.70
N ASP A 40 -6.44 -2.03 1.40
CA ASP A 40 -7.31 -1.42 2.42
C ASP A 40 -8.54 -0.73 1.82
N ARG A 41 -9.55 -1.51 1.45
CA ARG A 41 -10.78 -1.00 0.81
C ARG A 41 -11.55 0.06 1.60
N LYS A 42 -11.41 0.06 2.92
CA LYS A 42 -12.06 1.01 3.83
C LYS A 42 -11.15 2.16 4.27
N PHE A 43 -9.98 2.28 3.65
CA PHE A 43 -8.98 3.27 4.02
C PHE A 43 -9.56 4.68 4.19
N ARG A 44 -10.41 5.12 3.26
CA ARG A 44 -11.03 6.45 3.27
C ARG A 44 -12.06 6.67 4.38
N THR A 45 -12.55 5.60 5.02
CA THR A 45 -13.67 5.65 5.98
C THR A 45 -13.33 5.21 7.39
N HIS A 46 -12.22 4.47 7.61
CA HIS A 46 -11.79 4.12 8.96
C HIS A 46 -10.81 5.15 9.54
N HIS A 47 -10.69 5.18 10.87
CA HIS A 47 -9.77 6.05 11.61
C HIS A 47 -8.57 5.24 12.13
N GLY A 48 -7.68 4.80 11.23
CA GLY A 48 -6.45 4.06 11.55
C GLY A 48 -6.65 2.59 11.91
N PHE A 49 -7.85 2.24 12.33
CA PHE A 49 -8.25 0.91 12.75
C PHE A 49 -9.59 0.50 12.15
N ASP A 50 -9.61 -0.60 11.44
CA ASP A 50 -10.80 -1.44 11.42
C ASP A 50 -10.72 -2.33 12.66
N PHE A 51 -11.41 -1.93 13.75
CA PHE A 51 -11.44 -2.70 15.01
C PHE A 51 -11.83 -4.17 14.80
N MET A 52 -12.67 -4.44 13.82
CA MET A 52 -13.03 -5.81 13.46
C MET A 52 -11.88 -6.57 12.81
N ARG A 53 -11.02 -5.90 11.99
CA ARG A 53 -9.84 -6.53 11.39
C ARG A 53 -8.75 -6.78 12.42
N VAL A 54 -8.54 -5.87 13.35
CA VAL A 54 -7.55 -6.05 14.43
C VAL A 54 -8.00 -7.16 15.37
N GLY A 55 -9.27 -7.18 15.76
CA GLY A 55 -9.84 -8.28 16.54
C GLY A 55 -9.69 -9.63 15.84
N LYS A 56 -9.98 -9.70 14.55
CA LYS A 56 -9.76 -10.91 13.71
C LYS A 56 -8.29 -11.26 13.55
N ALA A 57 -7.38 -10.28 13.41
CA ALA A 57 -5.96 -10.54 13.29
C ALA A 57 -5.36 -11.03 14.60
N ILE A 58 -5.78 -10.49 15.76
CA ILE A 58 -5.39 -10.98 17.08
C ILE A 58 -5.95 -12.39 17.29
N PHE A 59 -7.23 -12.60 17.02
CA PHE A 59 -7.89 -13.90 17.15
C PHE A 59 -7.31 -14.94 16.17
N GLY A 60 -7.04 -14.52 14.90
CA GLY A 60 -6.42 -15.35 13.88
C GLY A 60 -4.96 -15.72 14.15
N TYR A 61 -4.24 -14.87 14.91
CA TYR A 61 -2.89 -15.19 15.38
C TYR A 61 -2.91 -16.37 16.38
N PHE A 62 -3.96 -16.46 17.20
CA PHE A 62 -4.16 -17.57 18.12
C PHE A 62 -4.77 -18.82 17.48
N THR A 63 -5.41 -18.70 16.31
CA THR A 63 -6.15 -19.80 15.66
C THR A 63 -5.56 -20.29 14.34
N ASP A 64 -4.41 -19.75 13.91
CA ASP A 64 -3.70 -20.06 12.64
C ASP A 64 -4.56 -19.93 11.36
N THR A 65 -5.67 -19.19 11.44
CA THR A 65 -6.65 -19.04 10.35
C THR A 65 -6.51 -17.76 9.53
N SER A 66 -5.51 -16.89 9.82
CA SER A 66 -5.34 -15.60 9.13
C SER A 66 -4.65 -15.74 7.77
N LYS A 67 -5.37 -16.22 6.76
CA LYS A 67 -4.90 -16.22 5.35
C LYS A 67 -5.11 -14.89 4.61
N GLU A 68 -5.80 -13.92 5.19
CA GLU A 68 -6.04 -12.61 4.58
C GLU A 68 -5.10 -11.56 5.16
N GLY A 69 -4.48 -10.75 4.28
CA GLY A 69 -3.66 -9.61 4.69
C GLY A 69 -4.50 -8.59 5.46
N GLY A 70 -4.36 -8.57 6.80
CA GLY A 70 -5.23 -7.81 7.69
C GLY A 70 -4.69 -6.44 8.12
N SER A 71 -3.52 -6.00 7.63
CA SER A 71 -2.94 -4.71 8.00
C SER A 71 -3.47 -3.60 7.11
N SER A 72 -3.85 -2.46 7.71
CA SER A 72 -4.24 -1.26 6.95
C SER A 72 -3.02 -0.63 6.25
N ILE A 73 -3.28 0.26 5.29
CA ILE A 73 -2.24 1.08 4.65
C ILE A 73 -1.45 1.86 5.70
N THR A 74 -2.12 2.44 6.69
CA THR A 74 -1.49 3.18 7.78
C THR A 74 -0.59 2.30 8.64
N GLN A 75 -1.01 1.06 8.94
CA GLN A 75 -0.18 0.09 9.65
C GLN A 75 1.05 -0.33 8.84
N GLN A 76 0.89 -0.49 7.52
CA GLN A 76 2.01 -0.80 6.63
C GLN A 76 3.00 0.36 6.56
N LEU A 77 2.51 1.61 6.49
CA LEU A 77 3.33 2.80 6.56
C LEU A 77 4.10 2.87 7.88
N ALA A 78 3.42 2.69 9.02
CA ALA A 78 4.03 2.65 10.34
C ALA A 78 5.14 1.59 10.43
N LYS A 79 4.87 0.38 9.94
CA LYS A 79 5.85 -0.70 9.90
C LYS A 79 7.09 -0.32 9.08
N ASN A 80 6.88 0.21 7.87
CA ASN A 80 7.99 0.48 6.95
C ASN A 80 8.84 1.69 7.37
N ALA A 81 8.24 2.67 8.06
CA ALA A 81 8.91 3.89 8.47
C ALA A 81 9.63 3.78 9.83
N PHE A 82 9.09 3.00 10.77
CA PHE A 82 9.49 3.11 12.18
C PHE A 82 9.87 1.80 12.86
N LEU A 83 9.67 0.63 12.22
CA LEU A 83 9.82 -0.64 12.91
C LEU A 83 10.85 -1.54 12.24
N THR A 84 11.48 -2.38 13.08
CA THR A 84 12.42 -3.41 12.63
C THR A 84 11.71 -4.56 11.90
N PRO A 85 12.41 -5.32 11.04
CA PRO A 85 11.84 -6.43 10.28
C PRO A 85 11.33 -7.60 11.12
N GLU A 86 11.63 -7.64 12.41
CA GLU A 86 11.26 -8.73 13.31
C GLU A 86 9.74 -8.95 13.37
N ARG A 87 9.32 -10.22 13.37
CA ARG A 87 7.91 -10.59 13.43
C ARG A 87 7.54 -11.02 14.85
N THR A 88 7.27 -10.05 15.72
CA THR A 88 6.86 -10.30 17.11
C THR A 88 5.46 -9.73 17.40
N PRO A 89 4.71 -10.29 18.36
CA PRO A 89 3.43 -9.70 18.81
C PRO A 89 3.60 -8.27 19.34
N VAL A 90 4.69 -7.99 20.03
CA VAL A 90 5.03 -6.67 20.57
C VAL A 90 5.20 -5.66 19.42
N ARG A 91 5.91 -6.05 18.35
CA ARG A 91 6.02 -5.21 17.16
C ARG A 91 4.64 -4.92 16.55
N LYS A 92 3.75 -5.93 16.50
CA LYS A 92 2.39 -5.73 15.95
C LYS A 92 1.55 -4.77 16.77
N LEU A 93 1.70 -4.76 18.09
CA LEU A 93 1.09 -3.75 18.96
C LEU A 93 1.66 -2.36 18.70
N LYS A 94 3.00 -2.22 18.61
CA LYS A 94 3.64 -0.93 18.27
C LYS A 94 3.16 -0.39 16.92
N GLU A 95 3.05 -1.25 15.91
CA GLU A 95 2.49 -0.93 14.58
C GLU A 95 1.07 -0.34 14.69
N ALA A 96 0.26 -0.93 15.53
CA ALA A 96 -1.11 -0.50 15.78
C ALA A 96 -1.15 0.87 16.46
N PHE A 97 -0.37 1.09 17.52
CA PHE A 97 -0.29 2.39 18.20
C PHE A 97 0.21 3.50 17.27
N LEU A 98 1.28 3.24 16.52
CA LEU A 98 1.81 4.19 15.55
C LEU A 98 0.80 4.53 14.46
N ALA A 99 0.03 3.55 14.00
CA ALA A 99 -1.02 3.80 13.02
C ALA A 99 -2.10 4.75 13.55
N ILE A 100 -2.49 4.65 14.84
CA ILE A 100 -3.43 5.59 15.46
C ILE A 100 -2.82 7.00 15.50
N GLU A 101 -1.58 7.13 15.93
CA GLU A 101 -0.91 8.44 16.02
C GLU A 101 -0.74 9.08 14.63
N ILE A 102 -0.43 8.30 13.60
CA ILE A 102 -0.36 8.77 12.22
C ILE A 102 -1.74 9.29 11.78
N GLU A 103 -2.82 8.54 12.00
CA GLU A 103 -4.19 8.93 11.61
C GLU A 103 -4.72 10.16 12.39
N ARG A 104 -4.18 10.41 13.57
CA ARG A 104 -4.53 11.62 14.35
C ARG A 104 -3.82 12.88 13.84
N LYS A 105 -2.63 12.72 13.25
CA LYS A 105 -1.76 13.83 12.84
C LYS A 105 -1.85 14.16 11.36
N TYR A 106 -2.20 13.19 10.51
CA TYR A 106 -2.17 13.30 9.06
C TYR A 106 -3.53 12.99 8.44
N THR A 107 -3.83 13.68 7.36
CA THR A 107 -5.00 13.38 6.51
C THR A 107 -4.83 12.06 5.77
N LYS A 108 -5.92 11.49 5.30
CA LYS A 108 -5.89 10.28 4.47
C LYS A 108 -5.06 10.45 3.20
N ASP A 109 -5.09 11.62 2.60
CA ASP A 109 -4.31 11.93 1.40
C ASP A 109 -2.82 11.97 1.71
N GLU A 110 -2.40 12.59 2.81
CA GLU A 110 -1.00 12.60 3.24
C GLU A 110 -0.50 11.19 3.58
N ILE A 111 -1.32 10.38 4.24
CA ILE A 111 -0.97 8.98 4.56
C ILE A 111 -0.80 8.17 3.28
N LEU A 112 -1.73 8.28 2.32
CA LEU A 112 -1.65 7.57 1.05
C LEU A 112 -0.47 8.04 0.21
N GLU A 113 -0.20 9.34 0.18
CA GLU A 113 0.96 9.94 -0.48
C GLU A 113 2.26 9.36 0.07
N ASN A 114 2.44 9.39 1.39
CA ASN A 114 3.62 8.85 2.04
C ASN A 114 3.76 7.34 1.79
N TYR A 115 2.66 6.59 1.88
CA TYR A 115 2.65 5.16 1.60
C TYR A 115 3.13 4.88 0.17
N LEU A 116 2.49 5.48 -0.84
CA LEU A 116 2.80 5.25 -2.25
C LEU A 116 4.21 5.71 -2.63
N ASN A 117 4.75 6.73 -1.96
CA ASN A 117 6.10 7.22 -2.19
C ASN A 117 7.21 6.42 -1.50
N THR A 118 6.86 5.54 -0.54
CA THR A 118 7.86 4.86 0.30
C THR A 118 7.92 3.35 0.14
N ILE A 119 6.84 2.71 -0.32
CA ILE A 119 6.81 1.25 -0.41
C ILE A 119 7.79 0.73 -1.47
N TYR A 120 8.31 -0.47 -1.21
CA TYR A 120 9.21 -1.16 -2.11
C TYR A 120 8.43 -2.03 -3.11
N PHE A 121 8.74 -1.88 -4.39
CA PHE A 121 8.09 -2.58 -5.50
C PHE A 121 8.92 -3.72 -6.10
N GLY A 122 10.13 -3.94 -5.61
CA GLY A 122 11.09 -4.85 -6.24
C GLY A 122 12.01 -4.12 -7.22
N GLN A 123 13.03 -4.82 -7.71
CA GLN A 123 14.00 -4.32 -8.69
C GLN A 123 14.65 -2.97 -8.32
N GLY A 124 14.84 -2.71 -7.02
CA GLY A 124 15.39 -1.44 -6.54
C GLY A 124 14.41 -0.27 -6.58
N ALA A 125 13.16 -0.47 -7.02
CA ALA A 125 12.18 0.59 -7.13
C ALA A 125 11.47 0.86 -5.80
N TYR A 126 11.70 2.03 -5.23
CA TYR A 126 10.99 2.58 -4.08
C TYR A 126 10.10 3.73 -4.53
N GLY A 127 8.85 3.71 -4.11
CA GLY A 127 7.83 4.69 -4.50
C GLY A 127 7.21 4.44 -5.88
N ILE A 128 5.97 4.92 -6.00
CA ILE A 128 5.12 4.66 -7.17
C ILE A 128 5.68 5.24 -8.48
N LYS A 129 6.35 6.40 -8.41
CA LYS A 129 6.94 7.02 -9.59
C LYS A 129 8.07 6.17 -10.15
N ASN A 130 9.03 5.77 -9.30
CA ASN A 130 10.13 4.92 -9.71
C ASN A 130 9.65 3.55 -10.18
N ALA A 131 8.64 2.97 -9.52
CA ALA A 131 8.05 1.71 -9.95
C ALA A 131 7.40 1.84 -11.34
N SER A 132 6.65 2.91 -11.59
CA SER A 132 6.04 3.19 -12.89
C SER A 132 7.07 3.28 -14.00
N LEU A 133 8.15 4.01 -13.76
CA LEU A 133 9.25 4.15 -14.71
C LEU A 133 10.00 2.82 -14.92
N THR A 134 10.33 2.10 -13.84
CA THR A 134 11.08 0.84 -13.90
C THR A 134 10.32 -0.25 -14.64
N TYR A 135 9.03 -0.42 -14.37
CA TYR A 135 8.25 -1.52 -14.94
C TYR A 135 7.61 -1.19 -16.29
N PHE A 136 7.31 0.09 -16.56
CA PHE A 136 6.53 0.49 -17.74
C PHE A 136 7.16 1.62 -18.55
N GLY A 137 8.25 2.25 -18.08
CA GLY A 137 8.86 3.40 -18.76
C GLY A 137 7.91 4.62 -18.85
N LYS A 138 6.94 4.74 -17.94
CA LYS A 138 5.88 5.77 -17.97
C LYS A 138 5.77 6.51 -16.66
N GLU A 139 5.41 7.79 -16.74
CA GLU A 139 4.97 8.55 -15.57
C GLU A 139 3.66 7.95 -15.01
N PRO A 140 3.41 8.00 -13.68
CA PRO A 140 2.20 7.44 -13.07
C PRO A 140 0.89 7.90 -13.70
N LYS A 141 0.83 9.16 -14.14
CA LYS A 141 -0.36 9.75 -14.80
C LYS A 141 -0.77 9.04 -16.11
N ASN A 142 0.15 8.31 -16.72
CA ASN A 142 -0.06 7.61 -18.00
C ASN A 142 -0.29 6.10 -17.83
N LEU A 143 -0.42 5.62 -16.59
CA LEU A 143 -0.67 4.21 -16.32
C LEU A 143 -2.12 3.83 -16.65
N SER A 144 -2.28 2.72 -17.37
CA SER A 144 -3.60 2.10 -17.55
C SER A 144 -4.08 1.42 -16.26
N ILE A 145 -5.37 1.09 -16.19
CA ILE A 145 -5.95 0.31 -15.08
C ILE A 145 -5.22 -1.02 -14.91
N ALA A 146 -4.93 -1.73 -16.00
CA ALA A 146 -4.19 -2.98 -15.98
C ALA A 146 -2.77 -2.82 -15.39
N GLN A 147 -2.04 -1.77 -15.79
CA GLN A 147 -0.71 -1.46 -15.28
C GLN A 147 -0.76 -1.06 -13.80
N SER A 148 -1.75 -0.27 -13.40
CA SER A 148 -1.98 0.10 -12.00
C SER A 148 -2.22 -1.12 -11.11
N ALA A 149 -3.00 -2.10 -11.60
CA ALA A 149 -3.26 -3.35 -10.91
C ALA A 149 -2.00 -4.23 -10.79
N ILE A 150 -1.11 -4.21 -11.78
CA ILE A 150 0.21 -4.87 -11.68
C ILE A 150 1.02 -4.22 -10.55
N LEU A 151 1.19 -2.89 -10.56
CA LEU A 151 1.95 -2.21 -9.50
C LEU A 151 1.37 -2.48 -8.12
N ALA A 152 0.05 -2.44 -7.96
CA ALA A 152 -0.61 -2.75 -6.69
C ALA A 152 -0.44 -4.22 -6.24
N SER A 153 -0.07 -5.12 -7.14
CA SER A 153 0.21 -6.52 -6.81
C SER A 153 1.59 -6.75 -6.18
N LEU A 154 2.57 -5.87 -6.47
CA LEU A 154 3.98 -6.06 -6.14
C LEU A 154 4.31 -6.03 -4.65
N PRO A 155 3.79 -5.07 -3.83
CA PRO A 155 4.21 -4.89 -2.44
C PRO A 155 3.98 -6.12 -1.54
N LYS A 156 3.02 -6.96 -1.88
CA LYS A 156 2.74 -8.20 -1.13
C LYS A 156 3.95 -9.14 -1.10
N SER A 157 4.68 -9.25 -2.19
CA SER A 157 5.90 -10.07 -2.31
C SER A 157 6.70 -9.60 -3.53
N PRO A 158 7.49 -8.54 -3.40
CA PRO A 158 8.16 -7.91 -4.55
C PRO A 158 9.02 -8.87 -5.36
N SER A 159 9.81 -9.73 -4.70
CA SER A 159 10.68 -10.71 -5.36
C SER A 159 9.91 -11.75 -6.17
N LYS A 160 8.68 -12.11 -5.74
CA LYS A 160 7.83 -13.06 -6.43
C LYS A 160 7.10 -12.42 -7.60
N TYR A 161 6.46 -11.26 -7.34
CA TYR A 161 5.56 -10.63 -8.31
C TYR A 161 6.25 -9.69 -9.30
N SER A 162 7.58 -9.46 -9.16
CA SER A 162 8.38 -8.83 -10.23
C SER A 162 8.55 -9.72 -11.45
N LYS A 163 8.26 -11.03 -11.34
CA LYS A 163 8.21 -11.97 -12.47
C LYS A 163 6.82 -11.96 -13.07
N ILE A 164 6.71 -11.74 -14.39
CA ILE A 164 5.44 -11.56 -15.11
C ILE A 164 4.48 -12.73 -14.92
N GLU A 165 4.98 -13.95 -14.94
CA GLU A 165 4.20 -15.17 -14.74
C GLU A 165 3.44 -15.21 -13.40
N ASN A 166 3.98 -14.56 -12.36
CA ASN A 166 3.36 -14.45 -11.04
C ASN A 166 2.52 -13.17 -10.91
N ALA A 167 2.92 -12.10 -11.63
CA ALA A 167 2.22 -10.82 -11.59
C ALA A 167 0.81 -10.90 -12.20
N ILE A 168 0.64 -11.59 -13.34
CA ILE A 168 -0.64 -11.67 -14.06
C ILE A 168 -1.76 -12.29 -13.22
N PRO A 169 -1.62 -13.46 -12.57
CA PRO A 169 -2.66 -13.99 -11.70
C PRO A 169 -3.01 -13.05 -10.54
N ARG A 170 -2.02 -12.34 -10.01
CA ARG A 170 -2.23 -11.38 -8.93
C ARG A 170 -2.90 -10.10 -9.44
N GLN A 171 -2.53 -9.59 -10.62
CA GLN A 171 -3.20 -8.49 -11.30
C GLN A 171 -4.70 -8.75 -11.44
N ARG A 172 -5.07 -9.95 -11.93
CA ARG A 172 -6.48 -10.37 -12.06
C ARG A 172 -7.21 -10.33 -10.72
N THR A 173 -6.53 -10.71 -9.64
CA THR A 173 -7.08 -10.58 -8.28
C THR A 173 -7.35 -9.12 -7.95
N VAL A 174 -6.40 -8.19 -8.22
CA VAL A 174 -6.54 -6.76 -7.96
C VAL A 174 -7.70 -6.20 -8.77
N LEU A 175 -7.75 -6.47 -10.08
CA LEU A 175 -8.83 -6.03 -10.97
C LEU A 175 -10.20 -6.53 -10.49
N GLY A 176 -10.29 -7.79 -10.08
CA GLY A 176 -11.51 -8.35 -9.49
C GLY A 176 -11.95 -7.65 -8.22
N GLN A 177 -11.01 -7.24 -7.36
CA GLN A 177 -11.33 -6.45 -6.16
C GLN A 177 -11.75 -5.02 -6.54
N MET A 178 -11.07 -4.37 -7.50
CA MET A 178 -11.46 -3.04 -7.98
C MET A 178 -12.89 -3.04 -8.52
N LYS A 179 -13.27 -4.03 -9.34
CA LYS A 179 -14.62 -4.22 -9.82
C LYS A 179 -15.61 -4.47 -8.68
N LYS A 180 -15.32 -5.44 -7.81
CA LYS A 180 -16.17 -5.83 -6.68
C LYS A 180 -16.54 -4.66 -5.77
N TYR A 181 -15.61 -3.71 -5.59
CA TYR A 181 -15.81 -2.55 -4.71
C TYR A 181 -16.19 -1.27 -5.45
N GLY A 182 -16.51 -1.36 -6.76
CA GLY A 182 -17.00 -0.24 -7.54
C GLY A 182 -15.95 0.81 -7.89
N PHE A 183 -14.67 0.46 -7.84
CA PHE A 183 -13.57 1.34 -8.26
C PHE A 183 -13.40 1.40 -9.77
N ILE A 184 -13.89 0.39 -10.48
CA ILE A 184 -13.97 0.32 -11.93
C ILE A 184 -15.30 -0.29 -12.36
N THR A 185 -15.76 0.10 -13.54
CA THR A 185 -16.95 -0.46 -14.18
C THR A 185 -16.68 -1.84 -14.77
N GLU A 186 -17.75 -2.56 -15.15
CA GLU A 186 -17.64 -3.84 -15.87
C GLU A 186 -16.84 -3.69 -17.16
N ALA A 187 -17.16 -2.66 -17.97
CA ALA A 187 -16.49 -2.42 -19.25
C ALA A 187 -14.99 -2.12 -19.07
N GLU A 188 -14.61 -1.36 -18.02
CA GLU A 188 -13.21 -1.11 -17.68
C GLU A 188 -12.50 -2.38 -17.22
N TYR A 189 -13.18 -3.22 -16.44
CA TYR A 189 -12.64 -4.51 -16.01
C TYR A 189 -12.36 -5.41 -17.22
N GLU A 190 -13.35 -5.61 -18.12
CA GLU A 190 -13.16 -6.42 -19.32
C GLU A 190 -12.01 -5.91 -20.20
N LYS A 191 -11.93 -4.58 -20.38
CA LYS A 191 -10.83 -3.96 -21.14
C LYS A 191 -9.48 -4.17 -20.47
N ALA A 192 -9.41 -4.18 -19.14
CA ALA A 192 -8.17 -4.33 -18.40
C ALA A 192 -7.71 -5.81 -18.29
N MET A 193 -8.60 -6.77 -18.54
CA MET A 193 -8.33 -8.21 -18.51
C MET A 193 -7.79 -8.74 -19.85
N ASN A 194 -8.02 -8.02 -20.96
CA ASN A 194 -7.53 -8.31 -22.31
C ASN A 194 -6.19 -7.63 -22.58
#